data_a47018f8d92db944ccf7a4bf064ba338
#
_entry.id   a47018f8d92db944ccf7a4bf064ba338
#
_cell.length_a   1.000
_cell.length_b   1.000
_cell.length_c   1.000
_cell.angle_alpha   90.00
_cell.angle_beta   90.00
_cell.angle_gamma   90.00
#
_symmetry.space_group_name_H-M   'P 1'
#
loop_
_entity.id
_entity.type
_entity.pdbx_description
1 polymer ?
#
loop_
_entity_poly.entity_id
_entity_poly.type
_entity_poly.pdbx_seq_one_letter_code
_entity_poly.pdbx_strand_id
1 'polypeptide(L)'
;MPAFMVFIREQTLDRAELEAYWAKIRATLEGHPIKTLAAYGRHVTLEGPEVEGVVVAEFPTLEAARAWYDSPAYQEAAQHRFRGAIYRGLIVEGV
;
A
#
# COMPACT_ATOMS: atom_id res chain seq x y z
N MET A 1 14.39 -14.42 0.46
CA MET A 1 14.68 -13.02 0.14
C MET A 1 13.46 -12.17 0.48
N PRO A 2 13.61 -11.11 1.25
CA PRO A 2 12.48 -10.26 1.56
C PRO A 2 11.94 -9.58 0.30
N ALA A 3 10.70 -9.12 0.38
CA ALA A 3 10.09 -8.36 -0.69
C ALA A 3 9.42 -7.13 -0.07
N PHE A 4 9.38 -6.06 -0.83
CA PHE A 4 8.84 -4.79 -0.35
C PHE A 4 7.67 -4.38 -1.23
N MET A 5 6.55 -4.07 -0.57
CA MET A 5 5.40 -3.46 -1.20
C MET A 5 5.54 -1.96 -1.06
N VAL A 6 5.47 -1.23 -2.17
CA VAL A 6 5.55 0.22 -2.16
C VAL A 6 4.28 0.79 -2.79
N PHE A 7 3.57 1.61 -2.01
CA PHE A 7 2.43 2.37 -2.51
C PHE A 7 2.77 3.85 -2.48
N ILE A 8 2.52 4.53 -3.60
CA ILE A 8 2.74 5.97 -3.71
C ILE A 8 1.41 6.61 -4.07
N ARG A 9 0.90 7.47 -3.17
CA ARG A 9 -0.32 8.24 -3.46
C ARG A 9 0.09 9.48 -4.24
N GLU A 10 -0.33 9.55 -5.49
CA GLU A 10 -0.01 10.69 -6.33
C GLU A 10 -1.03 11.82 -6.15
N GLN A 11 -2.31 11.48 -6.07
CA GLN A 11 -3.37 12.48 -5.97
C GLN A 11 -4.59 11.90 -5.28
N THR A 12 -5.13 12.63 -4.32
CA THR A 12 -6.40 12.28 -3.67
C THR A 12 -7.54 12.78 -4.54
N LEU A 13 -8.53 11.91 -4.79
CA LEU A 13 -9.73 12.23 -5.56
C LEU A 13 -10.96 12.34 -4.66
N ASP A 14 -11.08 11.42 -3.67
CA ASP A 14 -12.22 11.36 -2.77
C ASP A 14 -11.73 10.90 -1.40
N ARG A 15 -11.63 11.85 -0.47
CA ARG A 15 -11.10 11.58 0.87
C ARG A 15 -11.96 10.58 1.63
N ALA A 16 -13.28 10.61 1.45
CA ALA A 16 -14.17 9.69 2.15
C ALA A 16 -13.91 8.24 1.74
N GLU A 17 -13.62 8.00 0.48
CA GLU A 17 -13.27 6.67 -0.01
C GLU A 17 -11.93 6.21 0.58
N LEU A 18 -10.94 7.11 0.67
CA LEU A 18 -9.67 6.78 1.31
C LEU A 18 -9.86 6.42 2.77
N GLU A 19 -10.70 7.16 3.49
CA GLU A 19 -10.97 6.87 4.90
C GLU A 19 -11.63 5.51 5.05
N ALA A 20 -12.52 5.14 4.14
CA ALA A 20 -13.13 3.82 4.13
C ALA A 20 -12.07 2.72 3.90
N TYR A 21 -11.13 2.98 2.99
CA TYR A 21 -10.01 2.07 2.74
C TYR A 21 -9.18 1.88 4.02
N TRP A 22 -8.79 2.98 4.66
CA TRP A 22 -7.95 2.91 5.87
C TRP A 22 -8.66 2.21 7.03
N ALA A 23 -9.97 2.37 7.13
CA ALA A 23 -10.74 1.69 8.16
C ALA A 23 -10.76 0.17 7.97
N LYS A 24 -10.63 -0.31 6.74
CA LYS A 24 -10.68 -1.74 6.41
C LYS A 24 -9.32 -2.41 6.38
N ILE A 25 -8.24 -1.63 6.18
CA ILE A 25 -6.92 -2.20 5.86
C ILE A 25 -6.38 -3.10 6.97
N ARG A 26 -6.58 -2.75 8.23
CA ARG A 26 -6.04 -3.51 9.35
C ARG A 26 -6.52 -4.96 9.36
N ALA A 27 -7.80 -5.17 9.09
CA ALA A 27 -8.37 -6.52 9.08
C ALA A 27 -7.78 -7.38 7.95
N THR A 28 -7.30 -6.76 6.87
CA THR A 28 -6.71 -7.49 5.74
C THR A 28 -5.34 -8.04 6.08
N LEU A 29 -4.71 -7.56 7.15
CA LEU A 29 -3.37 -7.98 7.53
C LEU A 29 -3.37 -9.29 8.31
N GLU A 30 -4.51 -9.69 8.85
CA GLU A 30 -4.61 -10.92 9.64
C GLU A 30 -4.18 -12.14 8.84
N GLY A 31 -3.29 -12.95 9.45
CA GLY A 31 -2.80 -14.17 8.81
C GLY A 31 -1.73 -13.93 7.77
N HIS A 32 -1.29 -12.68 7.57
CA HIS A 32 -0.24 -12.36 6.59
C HIS A 32 1.00 -11.82 7.30
N PRO A 33 2.20 -12.30 6.91
CA PRO A 33 3.45 -11.88 7.55
C PRO A 33 3.94 -10.53 6.98
N ILE A 34 3.26 -9.45 7.35
CA ILE A 34 3.56 -8.11 6.85
C ILE A 34 4.15 -7.26 7.97
N LYS A 35 5.17 -6.48 7.64
CA LYS A 35 5.78 -5.52 8.55
C LYS A 35 5.75 -4.15 7.87
N THR A 36 5.01 -3.21 8.45
CA THR A 36 4.95 -1.85 7.94
C THR A 36 6.23 -1.10 8.33
N LEU A 37 6.95 -0.59 7.34
CA LEU A 37 8.20 0.15 7.55
C LEU A 37 8.00 1.65 7.48
N ALA A 38 7.09 2.11 6.64
CA ALA A 38 6.74 3.52 6.51
C ALA A 38 5.28 3.62 6.10
N ALA A 39 4.55 4.57 6.67
CA ALA A 39 3.13 4.76 6.37
C ALA A 39 2.81 6.24 6.44
N TYR A 40 2.90 6.92 5.30
CA TYR A 40 2.56 8.33 5.14
C TYR A 40 3.36 9.26 6.04
N GLY A 41 4.59 8.88 6.38
CA GLY A 41 5.48 9.73 7.14
C GLY A 41 6.01 10.89 6.30
N ARG A 42 6.78 11.76 6.96
CA ARG A 42 7.42 12.88 6.26
C ARG A 42 8.33 12.34 5.17
N HIS A 43 8.24 12.91 3.97
CA HIS A 43 9.02 12.47 2.83
C HIS A 43 9.58 13.69 2.08
N VAL A 44 10.58 13.43 1.24
CA VAL A 44 11.19 14.45 0.39
C VAL A 44 11.20 13.92 -1.04
N THR A 45 10.55 14.63 -1.95
CA THR A 45 10.58 14.28 -3.36
C THR A 45 11.83 14.88 -3.98
N LEU A 46 12.70 14.04 -4.51
CA LEU A 46 13.96 14.50 -5.09
C LEU A 46 13.87 14.75 -6.57
N GLU A 47 13.06 13.98 -7.27
CA GLU A 47 12.90 14.09 -8.73
C GLU A 47 11.47 13.78 -9.10
N GLY A 48 10.97 14.45 -10.11
CA GLY A 48 9.62 14.24 -10.61
C GLY A 48 8.57 15.02 -9.84
N PRO A 49 7.30 14.86 -10.20
CA PRO A 49 6.21 15.57 -9.53
C PRO A 49 6.11 15.18 -8.04
N GLU A 50 5.69 16.14 -7.23
CA GLU A 50 5.44 15.91 -5.81
C GLU A 50 4.38 14.81 -5.63
N VAL A 51 4.57 13.95 -4.61
CA VAL A 51 3.60 12.92 -4.26
C VAL A 51 2.99 13.24 -2.90
N GLU A 52 1.80 12.68 -2.63
CA GLU A 52 1.08 13.01 -1.40
C GLU A 52 1.43 12.08 -0.23
N GLY A 53 1.90 10.89 -0.51
CA GLY A 53 2.27 9.96 0.55
C GLY A 53 2.88 8.68 0.04
N VAL A 54 3.62 8.00 0.90
CA VAL A 54 4.33 6.77 0.56
C VAL A 54 4.14 5.76 1.67
N VAL A 55 3.86 4.51 1.29
CA VAL A 55 3.81 3.37 2.20
C VAL A 55 4.85 2.37 1.75
N VAL A 56 5.62 1.85 2.70
CA VAL A 56 6.57 0.75 2.44
C VAL A 56 6.29 -0.34 3.46
N ALA A 57 6.06 -1.56 2.98
CA ALA A 57 5.83 -2.71 3.84
C ALA A 57 6.74 -3.85 3.40
N GLU A 58 7.16 -4.66 4.35
CA GLU A 58 8.05 -5.80 4.09
C GLU A 58 7.31 -7.11 4.27
N PHE A 59 7.57 -8.05 3.37
CA PHE A 59 7.11 -9.43 3.45
C PHE A 59 8.33 -10.35 3.36
N PRO A 60 8.25 -11.58 3.90
CA PRO A 60 9.40 -12.51 3.81
C PRO A 60 9.73 -12.92 2.38
N THR A 61 8.74 -12.93 1.47
CA THR A 61 8.94 -13.32 0.08
C THR A 61 8.02 -12.50 -0.83
N LEU A 62 8.35 -12.49 -2.12
CA LEU A 62 7.50 -11.86 -3.13
C LEU A 62 6.14 -12.56 -3.19
N GLU A 63 6.14 -13.90 -3.05
CA GLU A 63 4.91 -14.69 -3.08
C GLU A 63 3.99 -14.34 -1.89
N ALA A 64 4.57 -14.09 -0.73
CA ALA A 64 3.78 -13.68 0.45
C ALA A 64 3.16 -12.30 0.24
N ALA A 65 3.90 -11.36 -0.35
CA ALA A 65 3.37 -10.04 -0.68
C ALA A 65 2.24 -10.16 -1.69
N ARG A 66 2.42 -10.98 -2.70
CA ARG A 66 1.42 -11.21 -3.73
C ARG A 66 0.16 -11.85 -3.15
N ALA A 67 0.33 -12.82 -2.25
CA ALA A 67 -0.78 -13.50 -1.60
C ALA A 67 -1.66 -12.51 -0.81
N TRP A 68 -1.05 -11.57 -0.11
CA TRP A 68 -1.79 -10.53 0.59
C TRP A 68 -2.54 -9.63 -0.40
N TYR A 69 -1.84 -9.13 -1.40
CA TYR A 69 -2.43 -8.21 -2.37
C TYR A 69 -3.63 -8.84 -3.08
N ASP A 70 -3.51 -10.11 -3.46
CA ASP A 70 -4.56 -10.82 -4.20
C ASP A 70 -5.65 -11.39 -3.29
N SER A 71 -5.52 -11.29 -1.97
CA SER A 71 -6.52 -11.84 -1.05
C SER A 71 -7.87 -11.13 -1.26
N PRO A 72 -8.99 -11.87 -1.11
CA PRO A 72 -10.31 -11.26 -1.25
C PRO A 72 -10.53 -10.09 -0.30
N ALA A 73 -10.05 -10.21 0.94
CA ALA A 73 -10.21 -9.15 1.94
C ALA A 73 -9.49 -7.88 1.50
N TYR A 74 -8.24 -7.99 1.01
CA TYR A 74 -7.52 -6.81 0.57
C TYR A 74 -8.16 -6.22 -0.70
N GLN A 75 -8.53 -7.05 -1.66
CA GLN A 75 -9.12 -6.58 -2.90
C GLN A 75 -10.45 -5.87 -2.67
N GLU A 76 -11.23 -6.30 -1.69
CA GLU A 76 -12.44 -5.59 -1.30
C GLU A 76 -12.11 -4.20 -0.76
N ALA A 77 -11.15 -4.10 0.14
CA ALA A 77 -10.71 -2.81 0.69
C ALA A 77 -10.13 -1.92 -0.41
N ALA A 78 -9.37 -2.50 -1.34
CA ALA A 78 -8.69 -1.77 -2.40
C ALA A 78 -9.65 -1.05 -3.35
N GLN A 79 -10.89 -1.52 -3.48
CA GLN A 79 -11.88 -0.84 -4.31
C GLN A 79 -12.09 0.61 -3.84
N HIS A 80 -12.09 0.83 -2.54
CA HIS A 80 -12.18 2.18 -1.97
C HIS A 80 -10.96 3.01 -2.35
N ARG A 81 -9.77 2.41 -2.28
CA ARG A 81 -8.54 3.11 -2.65
C ARG A 81 -8.54 3.50 -4.14
N PHE A 82 -9.01 2.61 -5.01
CA PHE A 82 -9.09 2.90 -6.44
C PHE A 82 -10.00 4.08 -6.74
N ARG A 83 -11.11 4.22 -6.01
CA ARG A 83 -12.03 5.34 -6.17
C ARG A 83 -11.54 6.59 -5.45
N GLY A 84 -10.72 6.42 -4.43
CA GLY A 84 -10.31 7.51 -3.55
C GLY A 84 -9.09 8.27 -3.99
N ALA A 85 -8.22 7.67 -4.79
CA ALA A 85 -6.97 8.32 -5.14
C ALA A 85 -6.28 7.63 -6.32
N ILE A 86 -5.34 8.36 -6.90
CA ILE A 86 -4.43 7.81 -7.91
C ILE A 86 -3.18 7.35 -7.17
N TYR A 87 -2.94 6.05 -7.20
CA TYR A 87 -1.75 5.43 -6.59
C TYR A 87 -0.93 4.69 -7.62
N ARG A 88 0.34 4.56 -7.29
CA ARG A 88 1.21 3.56 -7.93
C ARG A 88 1.52 2.51 -6.87
N GLY A 89 1.45 1.25 -7.26
CA GLY A 89 1.78 0.14 -6.37
C GLY A 89 2.69 -0.84 -7.05
N LEU A 90 3.72 -1.29 -6.34
CA LEU A 90 4.64 -2.30 -6.88
C LEU A 90 5.22 -3.13 -5.75
N ILE A 91 5.69 -4.32 -6.12
CA ILE A 91 6.44 -5.19 -5.24
C ILE A 91 7.82 -5.37 -5.85
N VAL A 92 8.85 -5.24 -5.02
CA VAL A 92 10.22 -5.46 -5.45
C VAL A 92 10.91 -6.39 -4.48
N GLU A 93 11.64 -7.40 -5.00
CA GLU A 93 12.43 -8.28 -4.15
C GLU A 93 13.64 -7.54 -3.64
N GLY A 94 13.97 -7.80 -2.35
CA GLY A 94 15.16 -7.28 -1.74
C GLY A 94 16.40 -8.10 -2.07
N VAL A 95 17.51 -7.64 -1.58
CA VAL A 95 18.80 -8.31 -1.75
C VAL A 95 19.10 -9.30 -0.63
#